data_87dd9488c362592fc6f6e5a5cd597178
#
_entry.id   87dd9488c362592fc6f6e5a5cd597178
#
_cell.length_a   1.000
_cell.length_b   1.000
_cell.length_c   1.000
_cell.angle_alpha   90.00
_cell.angle_beta   90.00
_cell.angle_gamma   90.00
#
_symmetry.space_group_name_H-M   'P 1'
#
loop_
_entity.id
_entity.type
_entity.pdbx_description
1 polymer ?
#
loop_
_entity_poly.entity_id
_entity_poly.type
_entity_poly.pdbx_seq_one_letter_code
_entity_poly.pdbx_strand_id
1 'polypeptide(L)' 'MPNIQSAKKELRKMKKRAALNKVRRDTYKTLLKKAVVSKSVDVLRAAQQALDKAARTGVIKKNTASRKLSRLMKKLAK' A
#
# COMPACT_ATOMS: atom_id res chain seq x y z
N MET A 1 19.95 -32.38 2.54
CA MET A 1 20.43 -31.27 1.73
C MET A 1 19.33 -30.32 1.40
N PRO A 2 19.51 -29.02 1.65
CA PRO A 2 18.52 -28.08 1.16
C PRO A 2 18.49 -28.18 -0.36
N ASN A 3 17.36 -28.52 -0.86
CA ASN A 3 17.16 -28.65 -2.28
C ASN A 3 17.31 -27.31 -2.96
N ILE A 4 18.19 -27.25 -3.95
CA ILE A 4 18.36 -26.08 -4.81
C ILE A 4 17.02 -25.69 -5.41
N GLN A 5 16.16 -26.67 -5.71
CA GLN A 5 14.80 -26.44 -6.21
C GLN A 5 13.91 -25.73 -5.21
N SER A 6 14.01 -26.06 -3.91
CA SER A 6 13.26 -25.36 -2.87
C SER A 6 13.69 -23.90 -2.74
N ALA A 7 15.01 -23.66 -2.80
CA ALA A 7 15.55 -22.30 -2.77
C ALA A 7 15.10 -21.49 -3.97
N LYS A 8 15.06 -22.09 -5.16
CA LYS A 8 14.56 -21.43 -6.37
C LYS A 8 13.08 -21.09 -6.27
N LYS A 9 12.28 -22.02 -5.71
CA LYS A 9 10.85 -21.75 -5.49
C LYS A 9 10.63 -20.61 -4.52
N GLU A 10 11.40 -20.57 -3.44
CA GLU A 10 11.31 -19.48 -2.46
C GLU A 10 11.71 -18.14 -3.07
N LEU A 11 12.76 -18.10 -3.88
CA LEU A 11 13.18 -16.90 -4.59
C LEU A 11 12.07 -16.40 -5.51
N ARG A 12 11.41 -17.29 -6.23
CA ARG A 12 10.28 -16.93 -7.10
C ARG A 12 9.13 -16.34 -6.30
N LYS A 13 8.79 -16.95 -5.16
CA LYS A 13 7.75 -16.44 -4.27
C LYS A 13 8.12 -15.06 -3.73
N MET A 14 9.37 -14.87 -3.32
CA MET A 14 9.85 -13.58 -2.82
C MET A 14 9.77 -12.49 -3.89
N LYS A 15 10.17 -12.80 -5.12
CA LYS A 15 10.08 -11.86 -6.24
C LYS A 15 8.64 -11.47 -6.53
N LYS A 16 7.73 -12.44 -6.52
CA LYS A 16 6.29 -12.17 -6.72
C LYS A 16 5.73 -11.28 -5.62
N ARG A 17 6.09 -11.56 -4.36
CA ARG A 17 5.65 -10.76 -3.21
C ARG A 17 6.21 -9.34 -3.29
N ALA A 18 7.48 -9.20 -3.65
CA ALA A 18 8.12 -7.89 -3.79
C ALA A 18 7.42 -7.06 -4.87
N ALA A 19 7.09 -7.69 -6.01
CA ALA A 19 6.38 -7.01 -7.09
C ALA A 19 4.98 -6.58 -6.65
N LEU A 20 4.22 -7.47 -5.99
CA LEU A 20 2.89 -7.15 -5.46
C LEU A 20 2.96 -6.04 -4.42
N ASN A 21 3.93 -6.10 -3.53
CA ASN A 21 4.10 -5.09 -2.48
C ASN A 21 4.42 -3.72 -3.09
N LYS A 22 5.25 -3.70 -4.12
CA LYS A 22 5.58 -2.48 -4.84
C LYS A 22 4.33 -1.88 -5.49
N VAL A 23 3.54 -2.71 -6.17
CA VAL A 23 2.29 -2.26 -6.80
C VAL A 23 1.34 -1.67 -5.76
N ARG A 24 1.19 -2.35 -4.62
CA ARG A 24 0.32 -1.87 -3.54
C ARG A 24 0.80 -0.53 -2.97
N ARG A 25 2.11 -0.39 -2.75
CA ARG A 25 2.68 0.87 -2.28
C ARG A 25 2.48 1.99 -3.28
N ASP A 26 2.76 1.73 -4.54
CA ASP A 26 2.59 2.72 -5.60
C ASP A 26 1.11 3.13 -5.73
N THR A 27 0.20 2.17 -5.60
CA THR A 27 -1.24 2.42 -5.68
C THR A 27 -1.69 3.39 -4.58
N TYR A 28 -1.37 3.12 -3.32
CA TYR A 28 -1.82 4.01 -2.24
C TYR A 28 -1.13 5.38 -2.30
N LYS A 29 0.15 5.42 -2.69
CA LYS A 29 0.86 6.70 -2.83
C LYS A 29 0.24 7.57 -3.92
N THR A 30 -0.07 6.96 -5.08
CA THR A 30 -0.70 7.65 -6.19
C THR A 30 -2.08 8.18 -5.79
N LEU A 31 -2.88 7.35 -5.12
CA LEU A 31 -4.21 7.74 -4.67
C LEU A 31 -4.16 8.85 -3.62
N LEU A 32 -3.18 8.81 -2.71
CA LEU A 32 -3.00 9.87 -1.72
C LEU A 32 -2.70 11.21 -2.40
N LYS A 33 -1.82 11.20 -3.39
CA LYS A 33 -1.50 12.42 -4.15
C LYS A 33 -2.71 12.94 -4.92
N LYS A 34 -3.45 12.06 -5.55
CA LYS A 34 -4.67 12.42 -6.27
C LYS A 34 -5.72 13.01 -5.34
N ALA A 35 -5.87 12.44 -4.15
CA ALA A 35 -6.84 12.92 -3.16
C ALA A 35 -6.50 14.36 -2.73
N VAL A 36 -5.23 14.67 -2.54
CA VAL A 36 -4.79 16.01 -2.15
C VAL A 36 -5.10 17.02 -3.25
N VAL A 37 -4.87 16.63 -4.51
CA VAL A 37 -5.06 17.53 -5.66
C VAL A 37 -6.54 17.71 -6.00
N SER A 38 -7.30 16.60 -6.09
CA SER A 38 -8.69 16.64 -6.55
C SER A 38 -9.69 16.95 -5.44
N LYS A 39 -9.34 16.65 -4.19
CA LYS A 39 -10.21 16.82 -3.02
C LYS A 39 -11.55 16.11 -3.17
N SER A 40 -11.61 15.08 -4.01
CA SER A 40 -12.82 14.31 -4.27
C SER A 40 -13.04 13.26 -3.19
N VAL A 41 -14.30 13.09 -2.77
CA VAL A 41 -14.67 12.06 -1.79
C VAL A 41 -14.41 10.66 -2.35
N ASP A 42 -14.66 10.45 -3.64
CA ASP A 42 -14.43 9.17 -4.29
C ASP A 42 -12.95 8.78 -4.27
N VAL A 43 -12.07 9.73 -4.57
CA VAL A 43 -10.62 9.49 -4.54
C VAL A 43 -10.16 9.26 -3.10
N LEU A 44 -10.74 9.97 -2.14
CA LEU A 44 -10.44 9.77 -0.72
C LEU A 44 -10.79 8.36 -0.27
N ARG A 45 -11.96 7.87 -0.65
CA ARG A 45 -12.38 6.50 -0.34
C ARG A 45 -11.45 5.47 -0.96
N ALA A 46 -11.06 5.70 -2.22
CA ALA A 46 -10.12 4.81 -2.91
C ALA A 46 -8.77 4.78 -2.19
N ALA A 47 -8.29 5.93 -1.73
CA ALA A 47 -7.04 6.03 -0.96
C ALA A 47 -7.16 5.28 0.37
N GLN A 48 -8.28 5.41 1.07
CA GLN A 48 -8.54 4.68 2.32
C GLN A 48 -8.51 3.18 2.08
N GLN A 49 -9.17 2.71 1.03
CA GLN A 49 -9.20 1.29 0.69
C GLN A 49 -7.81 0.77 0.36
N ALA A 50 -7.02 1.54 -0.39
CA ALA A 50 -5.67 1.15 -0.74
C ALA A 50 -4.78 1.06 0.49
N LEU A 51 -4.88 2.02 1.42
CA LEU A 51 -4.13 1.98 2.68
C LEU A 51 -4.55 0.81 3.56
N ASP A 52 -5.84 0.54 3.67
CA ASP A 52 -6.38 -0.60 4.42
C ASP A 52 -5.86 -1.91 3.87
N LYS A 53 -5.91 -2.05 2.56
CA LYS A 53 -5.43 -3.25 1.87
C LYS A 53 -3.94 -3.44 2.09
N ALA A 54 -3.15 -2.37 1.99
CA ALA A 54 -1.72 -2.42 2.24
C ALA A 54 -1.42 -2.82 3.69
N ALA A 55 -2.19 -2.31 4.65
CA ALA A 55 -2.03 -2.67 6.06
C ALA A 55 -2.41 -4.13 6.32
N ARG A 56 -3.51 -4.62 5.73
CA ARG A 56 -3.95 -6.01 5.88
C ARG A 56 -2.93 -6.99 5.34
N THR A 57 -2.31 -6.66 4.23
CA THR A 57 -1.35 -7.56 3.58
C THR A 57 0.06 -7.43 4.14
N GLY A 58 0.27 -6.54 5.12
CA GLY A 58 1.55 -6.37 5.78
C GLY A 58 2.56 -5.55 5.01
N VAL A 59 2.14 -4.88 3.94
CA VAL A 59 3.02 -4.00 3.16
C VAL A 59 3.45 -2.79 4.00
N ILE A 60 2.51 -2.27 4.79
CA ILE A 60 2.78 -1.21 5.76
C ILE A 60 2.15 -1.60 7.10
N LYS A 61 2.64 -0.99 8.18
CA LYS A 61 2.07 -1.20 9.51
C LYS A 61 0.75 -0.45 9.65
N LYS A 62 -0.17 -0.98 10.45
CA LYS A 62 -1.46 -0.33 10.72
C LYS A 62 -1.28 1.10 11.21
N ASN A 63 -0.31 1.32 12.08
CA ASN A 63 -0.02 2.65 12.61
C ASN A 63 0.40 3.62 11.51
N THR A 64 1.19 3.15 10.55
CA THR A 64 1.62 3.96 9.40
C THR A 64 0.42 4.32 8.53
N ALA A 65 -0.48 3.37 8.27
CA ALA A 65 -1.68 3.61 7.48
C ALA A 65 -2.58 4.66 8.15
N SER A 66 -2.81 4.51 9.45
CA SER A 66 -3.62 5.46 10.23
C SER A 66 -3.02 6.86 10.20
N ARG A 67 -1.69 6.96 10.35
CA ARG A 67 -0.99 8.24 10.32
C ARG A 67 -1.12 8.93 8.97
N LYS A 68 -0.93 8.19 7.89
CA LYS A 68 -1.05 8.71 6.53
C LYS A 68 -2.47 9.19 6.25
N LEU A 69 -3.47 8.43 6.68
CA LEU A 69 -4.86 8.79 6.52
C LEU A 69 -5.21 10.05 7.31
N SER A 70 -4.76 10.13 8.56
CA SER A 70 -4.94 11.30 9.43
C SER A 70 -4.37 12.57 8.80
N ARG A 71 -3.15 12.47 8.28
CA ARG A 71 -2.49 13.61 7.61
C ARG A 71 -3.26 14.05 6.37
N LEU A 72 -3.74 13.07 5.60
CA LEU A 72 -4.53 13.36 4.41
C LEU A 72 -5.82 14.11 4.78
N MET A 73 -6.53 13.63 5.80
CA MET A 73 -7.77 14.26 6.27
C MET A 73 -7.54 15.69 6.74
N LYS A 74 -6.45 15.94 7.46
CA LYS A 74 -6.08 17.28 7.89
C LYS A 74 -5.84 18.22 6.71
N LYS A 75 -5.16 17.74 5.67
CA LYS A 75 -4.92 18.53 4.47
C LYS A 75 -6.21 18.86 3.73
N LEU A 76 -7.15 17.92 3.71
CA LEU A 76 -8.43 18.12 3.04
C LEU A 76 -9.38 19.01 3.83
N ALA A 77 -9.24 19.05 5.15
CA ALA A 77 -10.08 19.87 6.01
C ALA A 77 -9.74 21.37 5.94
N LYS A 78 -8.56 21.68 5.43
CA LYS A 78 -8.17 23.06 5.16
C LYS A 78 -8.78 23.50 3.84
#